data_e322e244669d0692e0a0a4d9a33d6b95
#
_entry.id   e322e244669d0692e0a0a4d9a33d6b95
#
_cell.length_a   1.000
_cell.length_b   1.000
_cell.length_c   1.000
_cell.angle_alpha   90.00
_cell.angle_beta   90.00
_cell.angle_gamma   90.00
#
_symmetry.space_group_name_H-M   'P 1'
#
loop_
_entity.id
_entity.type
_entity.pdbx_description
1 polymer ?
#
loop_
_entity_poly.entity_id
_entity_poly.type
_entity_poly.pdbx_seq_one_letter_code
_entity_poly.pdbx_strand_id
1 'polypeptide(L)'
;MRYAARTDENQAAIDKALRDAGAYVWIIGLPVDLLVGYKDHTFLVEIKTDAKKRLTALQADFFEKWCGGTLARIDSPEAALRMIGVVK
;
A
#
# COMPACT_ATOMS: atom_id res chain seq x y z
N MET A 1 1.40 20.55 0.78
CA MET A 1 0.80 19.90 1.18
C MET A 1 1.21 19.24 2.22
N ARG A 2 0.78 18.80 2.83
CA ARG A 2 1.05 18.39 3.86
C ARG A 2 0.64 17.11 4.13
N TYR A 3 0.42 16.27 3.26
CA TYR A 3 0.06 15.00 3.53
C TYR A 3 1.03 14.28 4.29
N ALA A 4 2.26 14.53 4.06
CA ALA A 4 3.32 13.80 4.69
C ALA A 4 3.27 13.91 6.17
N ALA A 5 2.75 15.00 6.65
CA ALA A 5 2.68 15.21 8.07
C ALA A 5 1.71 14.25 8.73
N ARG A 6 0.89 13.58 7.95
CA ARG A 6 -0.10 12.68 8.50
C ARG A 6 0.24 11.23 8.28
N THR A 7 1.46 10.93 7.83
CA THR A 7 1.88 9.56 7.67
C THR A 7 1.94 8.92 9.05
N ASP A 8 1.19 7.88 9.27
CA ASP A 8 1.17 7.25 10.56
C ASP A 8 2.29 6.23 10.67
N GLU A 9 2.46 5.71 11.88
CA GLU A 9 3.56 4.79 12.15
C GLU A 9 3.44 3.50 11.35
N ASN A 10 2.22 3.06 11.09
CA ASN A 10 2.01 1.83 10.35
C ASN A 10 2.47 1.99 8.91
N GLN A 11 2.15 3.13 8.30
CA GLN A 11 2.60 3.37 6.93
C GLN A 11 4.13 3.45 6.88
N ALA A 12 4.75 4.11 7.86
CA ALA A 12 6.21 4.22 7.88
C ALA A 12 6.85 2.85 8.03
N ALA A 13 6.30 1.99 8.87
CA ALA A 13 6.84 0.65 9.06
C ALA A 13 6.69 -0.21 7.80
N ILE A 14 5.58 -0.09 7.12
CA ILE A 14 5.32 -0.83 5.87
C ILE A 14 6.29 -0.35 4.79
N ASP A 15 6.43 0.97 4.65
CA ASP A 15 7.34 1.56 3.69
C ASP A 15 8.77 1.06 3.93
N LYS A 16 9.20 1.10 5.18
CA LYS A 16 10.55 0.66 5.50
C LYS A 16 10.75 -0.82 5.18
N ALA A 17 9.80 -1.67 5.54
CA ALA A 17 9.91 -3.10 5.28
C ALA A 17 10.02 -3.38 3.78
N LEU A 18 9.22 -2.69 2.98
CA LEU A 18 9.25 -2.88 1.53
C LEU A 18 10.58 -2.41 0.94
N ARG A 19 11.06 -1.25 1.36
CA ARG A 19 12.33 -0.73 0.86
C ARG A 19 13.49 -1.61 1.28
N ASP A 20 13.49 -2.09 2.51
CA ASP A 20 14.55 -2.96 3.00
C ASP A 20 14.58 -4.28 2.23
N ALA A 21 13.45 -4.73 1.72
CA ALA A 21 13.36 -5.94 0.92
C ALA A 21 13.75 -5.73 -0.54
N GLY A 22 14.02 -4.49 -0.93
CA GLY A 22 14.46 -4.18 -2.29
C GLY A 22 13.36 -3.64 -3.20
N ALA A 23 12.18 -3.37 -2.68
CA ALA A 23 11.12 -2.82 -3.50
C ALA A 23 11.30 -1.31 -3.66
N TYR A 24 10.79 -0.77 -4.75
CA TYR A 24 10.72 0.66 -4.94
C TYR A 24 9.35 1.12 -4.46
N VAL A 25 9.31 2.12 -3.60
CA VAL A 25 8.05 2.59 -3.01
C VAL A 25 7.89 4.07 -3.27
N TRP A 26 6.72 4.45 -3.78
CA TRP A 26 6.38 5.84 -3.99
C TRP A 26 5.07 6.11 -3.24
N ILE A 27 5.07 7.13 -2.39
CA ILE A 27 3.87 7.49 -1.65
C ILE A 27 3.02 8.37 -2.53
N ILE A 28 1.86 7.87 -2.94
CA ILE A 28 1.00 8.61 -3.86
C ILE A 28 -0.21 9.25 -3.19
N GLY A 29 -0.73 8.64 -2.16
CA GLY A 29 -1.85 9.20 -1.40
C GLY A 29 -3.22 9.01 -2.02
N LEU A 30 -3.32 9.01 -3.33
CA LEU A 30 -4.57 8.80 -4.06
C LEU A 30 -4.26 8.10 -5.36
N PRO A 31 -5.09 7.16 -5.78
CA PRO A 31 -6.32 6.65 -5.13
C PRO A 31 -6.04 5.74 -3.95
N VAL A 32 -4.80 5.33 -3.77
CA VAL A 32 -4.38 4.51 -2.64
C VAL A 32 -3.10 5.11 -2.07
N ASP A 33 -2.57 4.54 -1.01
CA ASP A 33 -1.45 5.11 -0.29
C ASP A 33 -0.12 4.98 -1.01
N LEU A 34 0.17 3.82 -1.56
CA LEU A 34 1.50 3.53 -2.11
C LEU A 34 1.44 2.91 -3.50
N LEU A 35 2.46 3.25 -4.28
CA LEU A 35 2.75 2.57 -5.53
C LEU A 35 4.06 1.83 -5.31
N VAL A 36 4.08 0.53 -5.54
CA VAL A 36 5.23 -0.32 -5.23
C VAL A 36 5.64 -1.11 -6.46
N GLY A 37 6.93 -1.11 -6.74
CA GLY A 37 7.48 -1.95 -7.82
C GLY A 37 8.45 -2.96 -7.23
N TYR A 38 8.34 -4.22 -7.64
CA TYR A 38 9.24 -5.25 -7.17
C TYR A 38 9.33 -6.37 -8.19
N LYS A 39 10.53 -6.63 -8.67
CA LYS A 39 10.79 -7.73 -9.64
C LYS A 39 9.82 -7.71 -10.81
N ASP A 40 9.69 -6.54 -11.41
CA ASP A 40 8.85 -6.33 -12.59
C ASP A 40 7.35 -6.40 -12.32
N HIS A 41 6.94 -6.46 -11.07
CA HIS A 41 5.53 -6.42 -10.71
C HIS A 41 5.17 -5.07 -10.12
N THR A 42 3.96 -4.63 -10.36
CA THR A 42 3.42 -3.38 -9.84
C THR A 42 2.32 -3.68 -8.84
N PHE A 43 2.39 -3.00 -7.71
CA PHE A 43 1.39 -3.16 -6.66
C PHE A 43 0.86 -1.79 -6.29
N LEU A 44 -0.45 -1.67 -6.16
CA LEU A 44 -1.08 -0.50 -5.59
C LEU A 44 -1.58 -0.91 -4.22
N VAL A 45 -1.22 -0.13 -3.21
CA VAL A 45 -1.40 -0.56 -1.83
C VAL A 45 -2.16 0.47 -1.02
N GLU A 46 -3.27 0.04 -0.46
CA GLU A 46 -4.01 0.85 0.51
C GLU A 46 -3.70 0.29 1.90
N ILE A 47 -3.32 1.16 2.82
CA ILE A 47 -2.93 0.74 4.16
C ILE A 47 -4.13 0.87 5.08
N LYS A 48 -4.49 -0.27 5.69
CA LYS A 48 -5.60 -0.31 6.61
C LYS A 48 -5.06 -0.07 8.00
N THR A 49 -5.32 1.10 8.55
CA THR A 49 -4.78 1.46 9.85
C THR A 49 -5.76 1.25 10.98
N ASP A 50 -7.04 1.07 10.64
CA ASP A 50 -8.09 0.89 11.63
C ASP A 50 -9.08 -0.10 11.03
N ALA A 51 -9.34 -1.19 11.73
CA ALA A 51 -10.23 -2.23 11.23
C ALA A 51 -11.63 -1.70 10.91
N LYS A 52 -12.03 -0.62 11.56
CA LYS A 52 -13.36 -0.05 11.34
C LYS A 52 -13.39 0.95 10.21
N LYS A 53 -12.23 1.37 9.73
CA LYS A 53 -12.19 2.39 8.70
C LYS A 53 -12.60 1.81 7.37
N ARG A 54 -13.53 2.48 6.71
CA ARG A 54 -14.01 2.02 5.43
C ARG A 54 -13.35 2.77 4.30
N LEU A 55 -13.34 2.17 3.14
CA LEU A 55 -12.93 2.88 1.93
C LEU A 55 -13.91 4.01 1.66
N THR A 56 -13.40 5.12 1.15
CA THR A 56 -14.29 6.18 0.67
C THR A 56 -15.02 5.68 -0.58
N ALA A 57 -16.06 6.38 -0.98
CA ALA A 57 -16.81 5.99 -2.18
C ALA A 57 -15.91 5.96 -3.41
N LEU A 58 -14.99 6.92 -3.52
CA LEU A 58 -14.06 6.96 -4.62
C LEU A 58 -13.12 5.78 -4.60
N GLN A 59 -12.61 5.41 -3.43
CA GLN A 59 -11.71 4.27 -3.31
C GLN A 59 -12.44 2.97 -3.59
N ALA A 60 -13.67 2.84 -3.11
CA ALA A 60 -14.45 1.62 -3.36
C ALA A 60 -14.68 1.44 -4.85
N ASP A 61 -14.98 2.54 -5.56
CA ASP A 61 -15.15 2.50 -6.99
C ASP A 61 -13.86 2.09 -7.69
N PHE A 62 -12.74 2.64 -7.24
CA PHE A 62 -11.43 2.31 -7.79
C PHE A 62 -11.11 0.83 -7.57
N PHE A 63 -11.37 0.31 -6.36
CA PHE A 63 -11.10 -1.10 -6.07
C PHE A 63 -11.95 -2.01 -6.94
N GLU A 64 -13.18 -1.60 -7.20
CA GLU A 64 -14.06 -2.42 -8.02
C GLU A 64 -13.64 -2.45 -9.49
N LYS A 65 -13.12 -1.35 -10.00
CA LYS A 65 -12.87 -1.21 -11.42
C LYS A 65 -11.44 -1.46 -11.85
N TRP A 66 -10.51 -1.47 -10.91
CA TRP A 66 -9.10 -1.63 -11.24
C TRP A 66 -8.86 -3.00 -11.88
N CYS A 67 -8.20 -3.00 -13.02
CA CYS A 67 -7.91 -4.23 -13.74
C CYS A 67 -6.45 -4.32 -14.17
N GLY A 68 -5.56 -3.59 -13.52
CA GLY A 68 -4.14 -3.63 -13.81
C GLY A 68 -3.40 -4.59 -12.91
N GLY A 69 -2.22 -4.18 -12.44
CA GLY A 69 -1.42 -4.99 -11.54
C GLY A 69 -2.09 -5.20 -10.19
N THR A 70 -1.36 -5.77 -9.26
CA THR A 70 -1.94 -6.13 -7.97
C THR A 70 -2.44 -4.91 -7.20
N LEU A 71 -3.64 -4.99 -6.69
CA LEU A 71 -4.23 -3.99 -5.83
C LEU A 71 -4.50 -4.67 -4.50
N ALA A 72 -3.93 -4.14 -3.43
CA ALA A 72 -4.01 -4.79 -2.13
C ALA A 72 -4.34 -3.82 -1.03
N ARG A 73 -5.01 -4.30 -0.01
CA ARG A 73 -5.26 -3.55 1.21
C ARG A 73 -4.61 -4.32 2.33
N ILE A 74 -3.59 -3.74 2.94
CA ILE A 74 -2.78 -4.43 3.93
C ILE A 74 -2.74 -3.65 5.23
N ASP A 75 -2.36 -4.31 6.31
CA ASP A 75 -2.38 -3.71 7.63
C ASP A 75 -1.07 -3.86 8.40
N SER A 76 -0.06 -4.47 7.83
CA SER A 76 1.18 -4.73 8.57
C SER A 76 2.36 -4.90 7.63
N PRO A 77 3.59 -4.71 8.16
CA PRO A 77 4.78 -5.00 7.38
C PRO A 77 4.84 -6.46 6.92
N GLU A 78 4.37 -7.39 7.75
CA GLU A 78 4.34 -8.80 7.37
C GLU A 78 3.42 -9.04 6.16
N ALA A 79 2.26 -8.40 6.16
CA ALA A 79 1.34 -8.51 5.04
C ALA A 79 1.97 -7.93 3.77
N ALA A 80 2.72 -6.83 3.92
CA ALA A 80 3.41 -6.22 2.78
C ALA A 80 4.46 -7.16 2.20
N LEU A 81 5.24 -7.80 3.05
CA LEU A 81 6.27 -8.71 2.58
C LEU A 81 5.67 -9.96 1.93
N ARG A 82 4.53 -10.42 2.45
CA ARG A 82 3.83 -11.52 1.81
C ARG A 82 3.30 -11.12 0.44
N MET A 83 2.81 -9.89 0.33
CA MET A 83 2.27 -9.39 -0.93
C MET A 83 3.32 -9.45 -2.03
N ILE A 84 4.54 -9.03 -1.74
CA ILE A 84 5.60 -9.04 -2.75
C ILE A 84 6.33 -10.38 -2.84
N GLY A 85 5.94 -11.35 -2.02
CA GLY A 85 6.47 -12.71 -2.13
C GLY A 85 7.79 -12.97 -1.40
N VAL A 86 8.22 -12.05 -0.54
CA VAL A 86 9.46 -12.23 0.20
C VAL A 86 9.29 -13.22 1.34
N VAL A 87 8.10 -13.26 1.94
CA VAL A 87 7.79 -14.27 2.95
C VAL A 87 6.49 -14.96 2.55
N LYS A 88 6.27 -16.13 3.10
CA LYS A 88 5.11 -16.95 2.72
C LYS A 88 3.94 -16.84 3.65
#